data_5b087529ed7fc6fcbe709065fd4cb754
#
_entry.id   5b087529ed7fc6fcbe709065fd4cb754
#
_cell.length_a   1.000
_cell.length_b   1.000
_cell.length_c   1.000
_cell.angle_alpha   90.00
_cell.angle_beta   90.00
_cell.angle_gamma   90.00
#
_symmetry.space_group_name_H-M   'P 1'
#
loop_
_entity.id
_entity.type
_entity.pdbx_description
1 polymer ?
#
loop_
_entity_poly.entity_id
_entity_poly.type
_entity_poly.pdbx_seq_one_letter_code
_entity_poly.pdbx_strand_id
1 'polypeptide(L)'
;MYTFKKRKINKQKLLLPIVFIFILFSGFLFINLRDFHFQFDWQWLFSSSELISPIPEDSFEEEIRESLFSIGQELRDLDLSSEKKIIATFSGNLTVLFSKEKDLNFQVASLQFILWRAKIEGKAPYFVDLRFDKPVVKI
;
A
#
# COMPACT_ATOMS: atom_id res chain seq x y z
N MET A 1 -10.54 33.69 60.95
CA MET A 1 -9.31 33.14 60.39
C MET A 1 -9.53 31.63 60.15
N TYR A 2 -9.90 31.23 58.91
CA TYR A 2 -10.24 29.83 58.61
C TYR A 2 -9.00 29.13 58.10
N THR A 3 -8.49 28.14 58.81
CA THR A 3 -7.36 27.32 58.41
C THR A 3 -7.83 26.14 57.59
N PHE A 4 -7.54 26.14 56.28
CA PHE A 4 -7.79 25.01 55.40
C PHE A 4 -6.83 23.85 55.70
N LYS A 5 -7.36 22.78 56.30
CA LYS A 5 -6.64 21.54 56.57
C LYS A 5 -6.43 20.78 55.24
N LYS A 6 -5.21 20.85 54.66
CA LYS A 6 -4.83 20.06 53.46
C LYS A 6 -4.94 18.56 53.79
N ARG A 7 -5.94 17.87 53.17
CA ARG A 7 -6.02 16.40 53.22
C ARG A 7 -4.89 15.81 52.43
N LYS A 8 -3.98 15.06 53.05
CA LYS A 8 -3.00 14.24 52.40
C LYS A 8 -3.71 13.13 51.61
N ILE A 9 -3.79 13.26 50.31
CA ILE A 9 -4.33 12.22 49.41
C ILE A 9 -3.31 11.08 49.41
N ASN A 10 -3.72 9.92 49.88
CA ASN A 10 -2.87 8.73 49.94
C ASN A 10 -2.65 8.23 48.51
N LYS A 11 -1.48 8.48 47.95
CA LYS A 11 -1.12 8.19 46.53
C LYS A 11 -1.37 6.73 46.14
N GLN A 12 -1.27 5.80 47.12
CA GLN A 12 -1.55 4.38 46.89
C GLN A 12 -3.03 4.09 46.61
N LYS A 13 -3.98 4.83 47.22
CA LYS A 13 -5.43 4.65 46.99
C LYS A 13 -5.87 5.20 45.62
N LEU A 14 -5.09 6.13 45.04
CA LEU A 14 -5.38 6.71 43.74
C LEU A 14 -4.84 5.83 42.60
N LEU A 15 -3.80 5.02 42.86
CA LEU A 15 -3.15 4.18 41.88
C LEU A 15 -4.00 2.96 41.48
N LEU A 16 -4.75 2.42 42.43
CA LEU A 16 -5.57 1.22 42.26
C LEU A 16 -6.67 1.38 41.19
N PRO A 17 -7.48 2.47 41.18
CA PRO A 17 -8.49 2.67 40.16
C PRO A 17 -7.88 2.94 38.77
N ILE A 18 -6.69 3.56 38.69
CA ILE A 18 -5.99 3.81 37.39
C ILE A 18 -5.54 2.51 36.76
N VAL A 19 -4.95 1.60 37.54
CA VAL A 19 -4.55 0.27 37.06
C VAL A 19 -5.76 -0.54 36.60
N PHE A 20 -6.88 -0.46 37.31
CA PHE A 20 -8.12 -1.16 36.95
C PHE A 20 -8.71 -0.65 35.61
N ILE A 21 -8.70 0.67 35.41
CA ILE A 21 -9.14 1.29 34.14
C ILE A 21 -8.23 0.85 32.99
N PHE A 22 -6.91 0.77 33.24
CA PHE A 22 -5.95 0.33 32.20
C PHE A 22 -6.15 -1.12 31.79
N ILE A 23 -6.47 -2.01 32.75
CA ILE A 23 -6.77 -3.43 32.48
C ILE A 23 -8.09 -3.56 31.67
N LEU A 24 -9.13 -2.79 32.03
CA LEU A 24 -10.40 -2.80 31.30
C LEU A 24 -10.23 -2.26 29.88
N PHE A 25 -9.43 -1.20 29.70
CA PHE A 25 -9.16 -0.60 28.40
C PHE A 25 -8.33 -1.55 27.51
N SER A 26 -7.34 -2.23 28.09
CA SER A 26 -6.56 -3.26 27.40
C SER A 26 -7.42 -4.45 26.97
N GLY A 27 -8.33 -4.91 27.84
CA GLY A 27 -9.29 -5.97 27.51
C GLY A 27 -10.25 -5.57 26.41
N PHE A 28 -10.76 -4.35 26.43
CA PHE A 28 -11.64 -3.81 25.39
C PHE A 28 -10.92 -3.70 24.03
N LEU A 29 -9.68 -3.24 24.03
CA LEU A 29 -8.84 -3.20 22.82
C LEU A 29 -8.59 -4.60 22.27
N PHE A 30 -8.31 -5.57 23.14
CA PHE A 30 -8.05 -6.95 22.73
C PHE A 30 -9.28 -7.62 22.11
N ILE A 31 -10.48 -7.36 22.64
CA ILE A 31 -11.74 -7.88 22.09
C ILE A 31 -12.04 -7.24 20.73
N ASN A 32 -11.85 -5.92 20.57
CA ASN A 32 -12.09 -5.23 19.30
C ASN A 32 -11.04 -5.56 18.23
N LEU A 33 -9.80 -5.86 18.62
CA LEU A 33 -8.76 -6.30 17.68
C LEU A 33 -8.92 -7.76 17.26
N ARG A 34 -9.64 -8.59 18.05
CA ARG A 34 -9.90 -9.99 17.72
C ARG A 34 -10.86 -10.15 16.55
N ASP A 35 -11.77 -9.18 16.35
CA ASP A 35 -12.71 -9.15 15.22
C ASP A 35 -12.13 -8.41 14.00
N PHE A 36 -10.97 -7.78 14.16
CA PHE A 36 -10.20 -7.25 13.06
C PHE A 36 -9.37 -8.39 12.45
N HIS A 37 -10.07 -9.42 11.95
CA HIS A 37 -9.50 -10.33 10.98
C HIS A 37 -9.20 -9.50 9.73
N PHE A 38 -7.97 -9.06 9.63
CA PHE A 38 -7.38 -8.72 8.34
C PHE A 38 -7.33 -10.05 7.56
N GLN A 39 -8.49 -10.41 7.01
CA GLN A 39 -8.61 -11.48 6.05
C GLN A 39 -7.94 -10.97 4.78
N PHE A 40 -6.62 -11.09 4.76
CA PHE A 40 -5.87 -11.00 3.52
C PHE A 40 -6.25 -12.25 2.73
N ASP A 41 -7.27 -12.10 1.91
CA ASP A 41 -7.78 -13.18 1.08
C ASP A 41 -6.77 -13.46 -0.04
N TRP A 42 -5.87 -14.40 0.22
CA TRP A 42 -4.91 -14.89 -0.77
C TRP A 42 -5.60 -15.53 -1.97
N GLN A 43 -6.87 -15.94 -1.85
CA GLN A 43 -7.62 -16.51 -2.95
C GLN A 43 -7.90 -15.48 -4.05
N TRP A 44 -8.04 -14.20 -3.72
CA TRP A 44 -8.19 -13.13 -4.70
C TRP A 44 -6.93 -12.98 -5.58
N LEU A 45 -5.74 -13.27 -5.05
CA LEU A 45 -4.48 -13.25 -5.79
C LEU A 45 -4.29 -14.43 -6.76
N PHE A 46 -5.03 -15.51 -6.60
CA PHE A 46 -4.85 -16.73 -7.40
C PHE A 46 -6.11 -17.14 -8.17
N SER A 47 -7.18 -16.34 -8.13
CA SER A 47 -8.48 -16.69 -8.71
C SER A 47 -8.67 -16.23 -10.16
N SER A 48 -7.62 -15.92 -10.90
CA SER A 48 -7.75 -15.54 -12.31
C SER A 48 -7.15 -16.59 -13.26
N SER A 49 -7.68 -17.81 -13.20
CA SER A 49 -7.61 -18.72 -14.34
C SER A 49 -8.97 -18.75 -15.07
N GLU A 50 -9.50 -17.61 -15.47
CA GLU A 50 -10.59 -17.56 -16.43
C GLU A 50 -10.01 -17.51 -17.83
N LEU A 51 -10.54 -18.45 -18.64
CA LEU A 51 -10.34 -18.67 -20.06
C LEU A 51 -10.09 -17.38 -20.83
N ILE A 52 -8.92 -17.31 -21.45
CA ILE A 52 -8.50 -16.26 -22.36
C ILE A 52 -9.43 -16.29 -23.58
N SER A 53 -10.51 -15.51 -23.53
CA SER A 53 -11.12 -14.98 -24.74
C SER A 53 -10.18 -13.91 -25.29
N PRO A 54 -9.97 -13.78 -26.60
CA PRO A 54 -9.16 -12.70 -27.16
C PRO A 54 -9.85 -11.38 -26.77
N ILE A 55 -9.26 -10.69 -25.78
CA ILE A 55 -9.70 -9.37 -25.32
C ILE A 55 -9.44 -8.42 -26.48
N PRO A 56 -10.42 -7.62 -26.93
CA PRO A 56 -10.18 -6.59 -27.93
C PRO A 56 -9.03 -5.67 -27.44
N GLU A 57 -8.13 -5.30 -28.32
CA GLU A 57 -6.92 -4.53 -27.99
C GLU A 57 -7.22 -3.24 -27.20
N ASP A 58 -8.38 -2.60 -27.51
CA ASP A 58 -8.87 -1.40 -26.83
C ASP A 58 -9.23 -1.65 -25.35
N SER A 59 -9.76 -2.84 -24.99
CA SER A 59 -10.10 -3.16 -23.60
C SER A 59 -8.87 -3.46 -22.74
N PHE A 60 -7.80 -3.96 -23.33
CA PHE A 60 -6.54 -4.22 -22.64
C PHE A 60 -5.82 -2.91 -22.27
N GLU A 61 -5.85 -1.92 -23.18
CA GLU A 61 -5.28 -0.60 -22.88
C GLU A 61 -6.02 0.10 -21.74
N GLU A 62 -7.35 0.02 -21.71
CA GLU A 62 -8.18 0.62 -20.67
C GLU A 62 -7.90 -0.02 -19.30
N GLU A 63 -7.81 -1.35 -19.24
CA GLU A 63 -7.46 -2.09 -18.01
C GLU A 63 -6.09 -1.68 -17.47
N ILE A 64 -5.10 -1.51 -18.37
CA ILE A 64 -3.78 -1.02 -17.96
C ILE A 64 -3.85 0.41 -17.43
N ARG A 65 -4.56 1.30 -18.11
CA ARG A 65 -4.72 2.69 -17.68
C ARG A 65 -5.37 2.78 -16.29
N GLU A 66 -6.41 1.99 -16.05
CA GLU A 66 -7.08 1.92 -14.75
C GLU A 66 -6.13 1.42 -13.66
N SER A 67 -5.39 0.34 -13.92
CA SER A 67 -4.40 -0.20 -12.99
C SER A 67 -3.31 0.82 -12.67
N LEU A 68 -2.81 1.54 -13.67
CA LEU A 68 -1.78 2.57 -13.51
C LEU A 68 -2.30 3.82 -12.80
N PHE A 69 -3.61 4.12 -12.91
CA PHE A 69 -4.22 5.24 -12.18
C PHE A 69 -4.09 5.07 -10.66
N SER A 70 -4.12 3.83 -10.18
CA SER A 70 -3.94 3.51 -8.76
C SER A 70 -2.58 3.92 -8.17
N ILE A 71 -1.58 4.21 -9.03
CA ILE A 71 -0.23 4.63 -8.61
C ILE A 71 -0.24 6.05 -8.01
N GLY A 72 -1.27 6.85 -8.32
CA GLY A 72 -1.40 8.22 -7.81
C GLY A 72 -0.46 9.21 -8.47
N GLN A 73 0.08 8.86 -9.65
CA GLN A 73 0.84 9.76 -10.53
C GLN A 73 0.13 9.89 -11.87
N GLU A 74 0.20 11.08 -12.46
CA GLU A 74 -0.40 11.33 -13.75
C GLU A 74 0.37 10.60 -14.86
N LEU A 75 -0.32 9.72 -15.59
CA LEU A 75 0.20 9.03 -16.76
C LEU A 75 0.21 10.00 -17.94
N ARG A 76 1.38 10.23 -18.55
CA ARG A 76 1.55 11.11 -19.71
C ARG A 76 1.50 10.35 -21.03
N ASP A 77 2.14 9.20 -21.06
CA ASP A 77 2.28 8.42 -22.28
C ASP A 77 2.29 6.94 -21.95
N LEU A 78 1.71 6.12 -22.82
CA LEU A 78 1.64 4.67 -22.71
C LEU A 78 1.94 4.03 -24.07
N ASP A 79 3.08 3.34 -24.17
CA ASP A 79 3.49 2.63 -25.38
C ASP A 79 3.28 1.11 -25.20
N LEU A 80 2.35 0.58 -25.94
CA LEU A 80 1.98 -0.85 -26.00
C LEU A 80 2.49 -1.56 -27.26
N SER A 81 3.20 -0.86 -28.14
CA SER A 81 3.62 -1.35 -29.46
C SER A 81 4.51 -2.60 -29.42
N SER A 82 5.18 -2.84 -28.30
CA SER A 82 6.01 -4.04 -28.13
C SER A 82 5.20 -5.24 -27.65
N GLU A 83 5.43 -6.41 -28.22
CA GLU A 83 4.77 -7.66 -27.82
C GLU A 83 5.07 -8.08 -26.38
N LYS A 84 6.26 -7.73 -25.83
CA LYS A 84 6.75 -8.25 -24.55
C LYS A 84 6.79 -7.22 -23.43
N LYS A 85 6.71 -5.94 -23.75
CA LYS A 85 6.87 -4.87 -22.75
C LYS A 85 5.83 -3.78 -22.93
N ILE A 86 5.53 -3.12 -21.83
CA ILE A 86 4.74 -1.90 -21.74
C ILE A 86 5.67 -0.80 -21.25
N ILE A 87 5.65 0.36 -21.89
CA ILE A 87 6.39 1.53 -21.43
C ILE A 87 5.39 2.58 -20.98
N ALA A 88 5.42 2.93 -19.70
CA ALA A 88 4.60 3.99 -19.14
C ALA A 88 5.48 5.17 -18.73
N THR A 89 5.13 6.37 -19.18
CA THR A 89 5.79 7.62 -18.82
C THR A 89 4.84 8.43 -17.95
N PHE A 90 5.28 8.74 -16.73
CA PHE A 90 4.51 9.52 -15.76
C PHE A 90 4.99 10.97 -15.67
N SER A 91 4.19 11.81 -15.03
CA SER A 91 4.61 13.15 -14.64
C SER A 91 5.90 13.09 -13.79
N GLY A 92 6.75 14.13 -13.88
CA GLY A 92 8.05 14.13 -13.18
C GLY A 92 9.16 13.34 -13.89
N ASN A 93 8.98 12.99 -15.20
CA ASN A 93 9.93 12.26 -16.05
C ASN A 93 10.24 10.83 -15.56
N LEU A 94 9.32 10.22 -14.82
CA LEU A 94 9.46 8.81 -14.44
C LEU A 94 9.04 7.92 -15.62
N THR A 95 9.95 7.09 -16.09
CA THR A 95 9.68 6.04 -17.07
C THR A 95 9.71 4.67 -16.43
N VAL A 96 8.67 3.88 -16.66
CA VAL A 96 8.54 2.54 -16.10
C VAL A 96 8.35 1.51 -17.20
N LEU A 97 9.10 0.42 -17.12
CA LEU A 97 8.99 -0.73 -18.00
C LEU A 97 8.29 -1.88 -17.28
N PHE A 98 7.15 -2.31 -17.82
CA PHE A 98 6.43 -3.50 -17.37
C PHE A 98 6.61 -4.65 -18.35
N SER A 99 6.45 -5.88 -17.89
CA SER A 99 6.39 -7.07 -18.72
C SER A 99 4.94 -7.42 -19.02
N LYS A 100 4.62 -7.72 -20.28
CA LYS A 100 3.32 -8.31 -20.66
C LYS A 100 3.19 -9.79 -20.24
N GLU A 101 4.30 -10.45 -19.92
CA GLU A 101 4.36 -11.86 -19.52
C GLU A 101 4.13 -12.06 -18.02
N LYS A 102 4.13 -10.99 -17.22
CA LYS A 102 3.96 -11.02 -15.77
C LYS A 102 2.64 -10.39 -15.37
N ASP A 103 2.13 -10.80 -14.22
CA ASP A 103 0.94 -10.17 -13.63
C ASP A 103 1.12 -8.66 -13.46
N LEU A 104 0.25 -7.88 -14.08
CA LEU A 104 0.32 -6.42 -14.09
C LEU A 104 0.07 -5.84 -12.69
N ASN A 105 -0.89 -6.40 -11.95
CA ASN A 105 -1.26 -5.90 -10.63
C ASN A 105 -0.09 -6.06 -9.65
N PHE A 106 0.63 -7.18 -9.74
CA PHE A 106 1.84 -7.40 -8.95
C PHE A 106 2.94 -6.40 -9.30
N GLN A 107 3.12 -6.09 -10.58
CA GLN A 107 4.10 -5.10 -11.03
C GLN A 107 3.72 -3.69 -10.56
N VAL A 108 2.43 -3.32 -10.64
CA VAL A 108 1.90 -2.04 -10.14
C VAL A 108 2.11 -1.90 -8.63
N ALA A 109 1.79 -2.94 -7.86
CA ALA A 109 2.04 -2.95 -6.41
C ALA A 109 3.53 -2.80 -6.07
N SER A 110 4.40 -3.47 -6.84
CA SER A 110 5.85 -3.34 -6.70
C SER A 110 6.33 -1.90 -6.99
N LEU A 111 5.79 -1.26 -8.03
CA LEU A 111 6.07 0.14 -8.34
C LEU A 111 5.63 1.07 -7.21
N GLN A 112 4.42 0.91 -6.71
CA GLN A 112 3.92 1.70 -5.59
C GLN A 112 4.85 1.61 -4.37
N PHE A 113 5.31 0.41 -4.04
CA PHE A 113 6.25 0.19 -2.95
C PHE A 113 7.60 0.88 -3.19
N ILE A 114 8.14 0.78 -4.42
CA ILE A 114 9.40 1.45 -4.80
C ILE A 114 9.28 2.97 -4.67
N LEU A 115 8.18 3.55 -5.18
CA LEU A 115 7.94 4.99 -5.13
C LEU A 115 7.74 5.47 -3.70
N TRP A 116 6.99 4.73 -2.89
CA TRP A 116 6.80 5.02 -1.47
C TRP A 116 8.13 5.02 -0.72
N ARG A 117 8.96 4.00 -0.92
CA ARG A 117 10.28 3.91 -0.31
C ARG A 117 11.21 5.05 -0.75
N ALA A 118 11.24 5.34 -2.05
CA ALA A 118 12.03 6.44 -2.59
C ALA A 118 11.62 7.79 -1.97
N LYS A 119 10.31 8.01 -1.81
CA LYS A 119 9.77 9.21 -1.15
C LYS A 119 10.23 9.34 0.29
N ILE A 120 10.25 8.25 1.06
CA ILE A 120 10.76 8.26 2.46
C ILE A 120 12.25 8.58 2.48
N GLU A 121 13.03 8.06 1.52
CA GLU A 121 14.46 8.31 1.42
C GLU A 121 14.80 9.68 0.81
N GLY A 122 13.78 10.48 0.44
CA GLY A 122 13.96 11.79 -0.22
C GLY A 122 14.55 11.69 -1.61
N LYS A 123 14.35 10.55 -2.29
CA LYS A 123 14.85 10.26 -3.64
C LYS A 123 13.73 10.34 -4.67
N ALA A 124 14.06 10.72 -5.89
CA ALA A 124 13.14 10.78 -7.01
C ALA A 124 13.63 9.85 -8.14
N PRO A 125 13.08 8.65 -8.25
CA PRO A 125 13.46 7.75 -9.35
C PRO A 125 12.95 8.33 -10.68
N TYR A 126 13.80 8.27 -11.69
CA TYR A 126 13.43 8.65 -13.05
C TYR A 126 13.23 7.45 -13.98
N PHE A 127 13.69 6.26 -13.57
CA PHE A 127 13.53 5.04 -14.35
C PHE A 127 13.35 3.83 -13.45
N VAL A 128 12.35 2.99 -13.76
CA VAL A 128 12.10 1.72 -13.06
C VAL A 128 11.84 0.62 -14.10
N ASP A 129 12.57 -0.49 -14.01
CA ASP A 129 12.36 -1.67 -14.86
C ASP A 129 11.86 -2.84 -14.00
N LEU A 130 10.59 -3.22 -14.19
CA LEU A 130 9.89 -4.27 -13.46
C LEU A 130 9.86 -5.62 -14.19
N ARG A 131 10.46 -5.70 -15.37
CA ARG A 131 10.48 -6.93 -16.17
C ARG A 131 11.27 -8.06 -15.52
N PHE A 132 12.19 -7.71 -14.62
CA PHE A 132 13.02 -8.65 -13.89
C PHE A 132 12.41 -9.00 -12.53
N ASP A 133 12.82 -10.12 -11.94
CA ASP A 133 12.38 -10.51 -10.59
C ASP A 133 12.93 -9.57 -9.52
N LYS A 134 14.07 -8.94 -9.78
CA LYS A 134 14.60 -7.84 -8.99
C LYS A 134 14.48 -6.56 -9.81
N PRO A 135 13.57 -5.67 -9.46
CA PRO A 135 13.40 -4.40 -10.14
C PRO A 135 14.69 -3.57 -10.19
N VAL A 136 14.95 -2.97 -11.35
CA VAL A 136 16.09 -2.05 -11.53
C VAL A 136 15.56 -0.62 -11.38
N VAL A 137 16.11 0.14 -10.45
CA VAL A 137 15.71 1.51 -10.18
C VAL A 137 16.90 2.45 -10.40
N LYS A 138 16.68 3.53 -11.16
CA LYS A 138 17.67 4.61 -11.35
C LYS A 138 17.10 5.90 -10.72
N ILE A 139 17.95 6.55 -9.96
CA ILE A 139 17.64 7.76 -9.16
C ILE A 139 18.51 8.89 -9.65
#